data_eeb318bef9acd70b59a85ac72aca6ddd
#
_entry.id   eeb318bef9acd70b59a85ac72aca6ddd
#
_cell.length_a   1.000
_cell.length_b   1.000
_cell.length_c   1.000
_cell.angle_alpha   90.00
_cell.angle_beta   90.00
_cell.angle_gamma   90.00
#
_symmetry.space_group_name_H-M   'P 1'
#
loop_
_entity.id
_entity.type
_entity.pdbx_description
1 polymer ?
#
loop_
_entity_poly.entity_id
_entity_poly.type
_entity_poly.pdbx_seq_one_letter_code
_entity_poly.pdbx_strand_id
1 'polypeptide(L)'
;MFTSASLSGSKPEQYEQLLAQARALVHGERDRIANAANLSALVYHGLPQLNWVGFYFFDGTELVVGPFQGLPACVRIPLDKGVCGAAASSRQTQRIADVHAFPGHIACDSASNSELVVPLVSSKGELIGVFDLDSPVQDRFDVEDQHGLEAIARAFVESLE
;
A
#
# COMPACT_ATOMS: atom_id res chain seq x y z
N MET A 1 -8.34 -23.26 4.29
CA MET A 1 -8.52 -21.85 4.73
C MET A 1 -7.17 -21.25 5.07
N PHE A 2 -6.90 -20.03 4.61
CA PHE A 2 -5.68 -19.31 4.95
C PHE A 2 -5.67 -18.93 6.44
N THR A 3 -4.53 -19.10 7.10
CA THR A 3 -4.32 -18.66 8.49
C THR A 3 -3.05 -17.83 8.54
N SER A 4 -3.15 -16.58 9.01
CA SER A 4 -1.99 -15.72 9.18
C SER A 4 -1.14 -16.19 10.37
N ALA A 5 0.16 -15.96 10.27
CA ALA A 5 1.10 -16.28 11.34
C ALA A 5 1.80 -15.00 11.82
N SER A 6 2.12 -14.97 13.12
CA SER A 6 2.88 -13.85 13.71
C SER A 6 4.27 -13.77 13.09
N LEU A 7 4.75 -12.54 12.88
CA LEU A 7 6.07 -12.28 12.34
C LEU A 7 7.10 -12.29 13.47
N SER A 8 8.33 -12.75 13.17
CA SER A 8 9.41 -12.80 14.13
C SER A 8 10.76 -12.57 13.47
N GLY A 9 11.76 -12.21 14.27
CA GLY A 9 13.11 -11.97 13.79
C GLY A 9 13.37 -10.51 13.41
N SER A 10 14.40 -10.29 12.59
CA SER A 10 14.74 -8.97 12.08
C SER A 10 13.66 -8.43 11.14
N LYS A 11 13.70 -7.14 10.86
CA LYS A 11 12.73 -6.53 9.93
C LYS A 11 12.77 -7.19 8.54
N PRO A 12 13.93 -7.43 7.90
CA PRO A 12 13.98 -8.18 6.65
C PRO A 12 13.37 -9.57 6.74
N GLU A 13 13.63 -10.31 7.83
CA GLU A 13 13.05 -11.63 8.05
C GLU A 13 11.53 -11.56 8.21
N GLN A 14 11.03 -10.55 8.92
CA GLN A 14 9.58 -10.34 9.06
C GLN A 14 8.92 -10.06 7.70
N TYR A 15 9.55 -9.28 6.83
CA TYR A 15 9.03 -9.01 5.48
C TYR A 15 9.10 -10.26 4.58
N GLU A 16 10.10 -11.11 4.72
CA GLU A 16 10.12 -12.40 4.01
C GLU A 16 8.91 -13.26 4.40
N GLN A 17 8.62 -13.33 5.70
CA GLN A 17 7.48 -14.07 6.22
C GLN A 17 6.15 -13.49 5.75
N LEU A 18 6.03 -12.16 5.78
CA LEU A 18 4.83 -11.47 5.33
C LEU A 18 4.61 -11.66 3.83
N LEU A 19 5.68 -11.60 3.04
CA LEU A 19 5.59 -11.84 1.60
C LEU A 19 5.15 -13.28 1.30
N ALA A 20 5.67 -14.26 2.04
CA ALA A 20 5.25 -15.66 1.87
C ALA A 20 3.75 -15.82 2.18
N GLN A 21 3.26 -15.16 3.23
CA GLN A 21 1.83 -15.16 3.56
C GLN A 21 1.01 -14.45 2.49
N ALA A 22 1.49 -13.31 1.97
CA ALA A 22 0.81 -12.58 0.91
C ALA A 22 0.67 -13.44 -0.36
N ARG A 23 1.74 -14.09 -0.77
CA ARG A 23 1.72 -14.98 -1.95
C ARG A 23 0.78 -16.17 -1.78
N ALA A 24 0.77 -16.77 -0.59
CA ALA A 24 -0.15 -17.86 -0.30
C ALA A 24 -1.60 -17.40 -0.34
N LEU A 25 -1.86 -16.20 0.17
CA LEU A 25 -3.21 -15.63 0.26
C LEU A 25 -3.83 -15.36 -1.11
N VAL A 26 -3.02 -14.90 -2.07
CA VAL A 26 -3.51 -14.57 -3.43
C VAL A 26 -3.28 -15.69 -4.44
N HIS A 27 -2.71 -16.82 -4.01
CA HIS A 27 -2.42 -17.93 -4.92
C HIS A 27 -3.67 -18.45 -5.57
N GLY A 28 -3.67 -18.50 -6.91
CA GLY A 28 -4.80 -19.02 -7.69
C GLY A 28 -5.98 -18.05 -7.85
N GLU A 29 -5.90 -16.84 -7.25
CA GLU A 29 -6.95 -15.83 -7.36
C GLU A 29 -6.47 -14.65 -8.20
N ARG A 30 -7.29 -14.23 -9.18
CA ARG A 30 -6.95 -13.11 -10.08
C ARG A 30 -7.88 -11.91 -9.92
N ASP A 31 -8.88 -12.01 -9.04
CA ASP A 31 -9.79 -10.88 -8.80
C ASP A 31 -9.09 -9.81 -7.99
N ARG A 32 -8.98 -8.60 -8.57
CA ARG A 32 -8.23 -7.53 -7.94
C ARG A 32 -8.89 -7.02 -6.66
N ILE A 33 -10.22 -7.05 -6.58
CA ILE A 33 -10.93 -6.59 -5.38
C ILE A 33 -10.70 -7.56 -4.23
N ALA A 34 -10.84 -8.86 -4.49
CA ALA A 34 -10.61 -9.89 -3.49
C ALA A 34 -9.16 -9.84 -2.97
N ASN A 35 -8.18 -9.77 -3.87
CA ASN A 35 -6.77 -9.75 -3.51
C ASN A 35 -6.39 -8.45 -2.78
N ALA A 36 -6.88 -7.31 -3.22
CA ALA A 36 -6.63 -6.03 -2.55
C ALA A 36 -7.24 -6.02 -1.15
N ALA A 37 -8.45 -6.55 -0.97
CA ALA A 37 -9.10 -6.63 0.33
C ALA A 37 -8.29 -7.50 1.30
N ASN A 38 -7.89 -8.69 0.87
CA ASN A 38 -7.14 -9.62 1.69
C ASN A 38 -5.73 -9.13 2.00
N LEU A 39 -5.02 -8.54 1.05
CA LEU A 39 -3.69 -8.00 1.29
C LEU A 39 -3.73 -6.77 2.20
N SER A 40 -4.75 -5.92 2.08
CA SER A 40 -4.93 -4.79 3.01
C SER A 40 -5.09 -5.29 4.44
N ALA A 41 -5.92 -6.30 4.64
CA ALA A 41 -6.14 -6.90 5.97
C ALA A 41 -4.87 -7.57 6.51
N LEU A 42 -4.19 -8.34 5.67
CA LEU A 42 -2.96 -9.04 6.07
C LEU A 42 -1.89 -8.05 6.57
N VAL A 43 -1.65 -7.00 5.81
CA VAL A 43 -0.62 -6.00 6.14
C VAL A 43 -1.06 -5.17 7.35
N TYR A 44 -2.32 -4.71 7.39
CA TYR A 44 -2.82 -3.89 8.48
C TYR A 44 -2.71 -4.59 9.83
N HIS A 45 -3.08 -5.87 9.89
CA HIS A 45 -3.04 -6.65 11.11
C HIS A 45 -1.66 -7.27 11.39
N GLY A 46 -0.81 -7.40 10.37
CA GLY A 46 0.51 -8.01 10.50
C GLY A 46 1.61 -7.06 10.94
N LEU A 47 1.51 -5.76 10.63
CA LEU A 47 2.51 -4.76 10.96
C LEU A 47 2.00 -3.79 12.02
N PRO A 48 2.87 -3.38 12.98
CA PRO A 48 2.46 -2.44 14.02
C PRO A 48 2.45 -1.00 13.52
N GLN A 49 1.77 -0.12 14.28
CA GLN A 49 1.81 1.33 14.11
C GLN A 49 1.30 1.82 12.74
N LEU A 50 0.25 1.18 12.24
CA LEU A 50 -0.43 1.61 11.01
C LEU A 50 -1.87 2.02 11.35
N ASN A 51 -2.34 3.13 10.79
CA ASN A 51 -3.74 3.54 10.95
C ASN A 51 -4.56 3.36 9.67
N TRP A 52 -3.91 3.11 8.53
CA TRP A 52 -4.59 2.87 7.27
C TRP A 52 -3.72 2.05 6.32
N VAL A 53 -4.30 1.06 5.65
CA VAL A 53 -3.63 0.27 4.60
C VAL A 53 -4.66 -0.02 3.53
N GLY A 54 -4.37 0.33 2.28
CA GLY A 54 -5.32 0.05 1.23
C GLY A 54 -4.83 0.39 -0.16
N PHE A 55 -5.75 0.30 -1.10
CA PHE A 55 -5.50 0.46 -2.51
C PHE A 55 -6.35 1.57 -3.09
N TYR A 56 -5.75 2.36 -3.98
CA TYR A 56 -6.47 3.26 -4.87
C TYR A 56 -6.26 2.76 -6.29
N PHE A 57 -7.32 2.62 -7.06
CA PHE A 57 -7.22 2.18 -8.45
C PHE A 57 -7.38 3.33 -9.42
N PHE A 58 -6.58 3.30 -10.49
CA PHE A 58 -6.62 4.30 -11.53
C PHE A 58 -7.76 4.00 -12.50
N ASP A 59 -8.66 4.97 -12.71
CA ASP A 59 -9.83 4.81 -13.57
C ASP A 59 -9.61 5.33 -15.01
N GLY A 60 -8.37 5.72 -15.33
CA GLY A 60 -8.02 6.35 -16.60
C GLY A 60 -7.84 7.86 -16.49
N THR A 61 -8.29 8.47 -15.40
CA THR A 61 -8.21 9.91 -15.16
C THR A 61 -7.61 10.23 -13.79
N GLU A 62 -8.06 9.55 -12.75
CA GLU A 62 -7.68 9.81 -11.36
C GLU A 62 -7.69 8.51 -10.56
N LEU A 63 -7.22 8.58 -9.33
CA LEU A 63 -7.26 7.47 -8.39
C LEU A 63 -8.61 7.43 -7.66
N VAL A 64 -9.18 6.25 -7.53
CA VAL A 64 -10.43 6.02 -6.81
C VAL A 64 -10.18 5.00 -5.71
N VAL A 65 -10.68 5.27 -4.50
CA VAL A 65 -10.46 4.39 -3.35
C VAL A 65 -11.00 2.99 -3.65
N GLY A 66 -10.16 2.00 -3.38
CA GLY A 66 -10.49 0.59 -3.47
C GLY A 66 -10.57 -0.04 -2.07
N PRO A 67 -10.37 -1.35 -1.96
CA PRO A 67 -10.37 -2.03 -0.66
C PRO A 67 -9.29 -1.50 0.28
N PHE A 68 -9.65 -1.33 1.56
CA PHE A 68 -8.74 -0.83 2.59
C PHE A 68 -9.17 -1.29 3.98
N GLN A 69 -8.25 -1.09 4.93
CA GLN A 69 -8.48 -1.21 6.37
C GLN A 69 -8.15 0.14 7.02
N GLY A 70 -9.03 0.63 7.89
CA GLY A 70 -8.88 1.91 8.56
C GLY A 70 -10.17 2.73 8.49
N LEU A 71 -10.06 4.03 8.80
CA LEU A 71 -11.20 4.94 8.73
C LEU A 71 -11.54 5.31 7.27
N PRO A 72 -12.78 5.75 6.99
CA PRO A 72 -13.15 6.21 5.66
C PRO A 72 -12.17 7.24 5.10
N ALA A 73 -11.87 7.12 3.82
CA ALA A 73 -10.81 7.87 3.15
C ALA A 73 -11.39 8.78 2.06
N CYS A 74 -10.52 9.61 1.46
CA CYS A 74 -10.87 10.39 0.28
C CYS A 74 -11.29 9.44 -0.85
N VAL A 75 -12.40 9.74 -1.51
CA VAL A 75 -12.92 8.85 -2.56
C VAL A 75 -12.09 8.95 -3.84
N ARG A 76 -11.71 10.17 -4.24
CA ARG A 76 -11.00 10.43 -5.49
C ARG A 76 -9.79 11.32 -5.25
N ILE A 77 -8.65 10.96 -5.86
CA ILE A 77 -7.40 11.69 -5.76
C ILE A 77 -6.88 11.96 -7.18
N PRO A 78 -6.81 13.25 -7.59
CA PRO A 78 -6.18 13.60 -8.86
C PRO A 78 -4.70 13.24 -8.88
N LEU A 79 -4.14 12.93 -10.06
CA LEU A 79 -2.73 12.52 -10.18
C LEU A 79 -1.73 13.63 -9.83
N ASP A 80 -2.16 14.88 -9.83
CA ASP A 80 -1.32 16.02 -9.46
C ASP A 80 -1.44 16.42 -7.98
N LYS A 81 -2.12 15.62 -7.16
CA LYS A 81 -2.40 15.94 -5.76
C LYS A 81 -1.89 14.86 -4.80
N GLY A 82 -1.31 15.33 -3.69
CA GLY A 82 -0.94 14.48 -2.56
C GLY A 82 0.14 13.44 -2.84
N VAL A 83 0.41 12.62 -1.83
CA VAL A 83 1.44 11.58 -1.91
C VAL A 83 1.04 10.48 -2.88
N CYS A 84 -0.23 10.05 -2.84
CA CYS A 84 -0.74 9.03 -3.77
C CYS A 84 -0.65 9.51 -5.23
N GLY A 85 -1.03 10.77 -5.49
CA GLY A 85 -0.91 11.35 -6.83
C GLY A 85 0.54 11.40 -7.30
N ALA A 86 1.47 11.76 -6.40
CA ALA A 86 2.90 11.81 -6.73
C ALA A 86 3.45 10.42 -7.07
N ALA A 87 3.07 9.39 -6.32
CA ALA A 87 3.50 8.01 -6.60
C ALA A 87 2.94 7.53 -7.95
N ALA A 88 1.68 7.78 -8.22
CA ALA A 88 1.02 7.37 -9.46
C ALA A 88 1.62 8.06 -10.68
N SER A 89 1.81 9.37 -10.62
CA SER A 89 2.29 10.15 -11.76
C SER A 89 3.78 9.93 -12.05
N SER A 90 4.61 9.81 -11.02
CA SER A 90 6.05 9.56 -11.17
C SER A 90 6.38 8.09 -11.41
N ARG A 91 5.47 7.18 -11.05
CA ARG A 91 5.68 5.73 -11.02
C ARG A 91 6.85 5.32 -10.12
N GLN A 92 7.06 6.09 -9.05
CA GLN A 92 8.09 5.83 -8.05
C GLN A 92 7.46 5.82 -6.66
N THR A 93 7.93 4.92 -5.81
CA THR A 93 7.52 4.86 -4.41
C THR A 93 7.80 6.18 -3.71
N GLN A 94 6.83 6.65 -2.94
CA GLN A 94 6.95 7.83 -2.09
C GLN A 94 7.04 7.37 -0.64
N ARG A 95 8.14 7.70 0.05
CA ARG A 95 8.35 7.39 1.46
C ARG A 95 8.51 8.71 2.20
N ILE A 96 7.47 9.09 2.95
CA ILE A 96 7.32 10.42 3.54
C ILE A 96 7.42 10.32 5.06
N ALA A 97 8.46 10.92 5.63
CA ALA A 97 8.71 10.91 7.07
C ALA A 97 7.69 11.76 7.84
N ASP A 98 7.27 12.88 7.28
CA ASP A 98 6.27 13.79 7.85
C ASP A 98 5.37 14.31 6.74
N VAL A 99 4.11 13.86 6.73
CA VAL A 99 3.14 14.25 5.69
C VAL A 99 2.82 15.74 5.74
N HIS A 100 2.95 16.38 6.89
CA HIS A 100 2.67 17.81 7.04
C HIS A 100 3.72 18.69 6.35
N ALA A 101 4.91 18.13 6.09
CA ALA A 101 5.96 18.79 5.33
C ALA A 101 5.87 18.52 3.81
N PHE A 102 4.98 17.63 3.37
CA PHE A 102 4.83 17.28 1.96
C PHE A 102 3.99 18.34 1.23
N PRO A 103 4.52 18.98 0.17
CA PRO A 103 3.77 19.99 -0.58
C PRO A 103 2.52 19.40 -1.23
N GLY A 104 1.36 20.02 -1.01
CA GLY A 104 0.10 19.57 -1.59
C GLY A 104 -0.49 18.34 -0.93
N HIS A 105 -0.06 17.99 0.28
CA HIS A 105 -0.62 16.84 1.02
C HIS A 105 -2.14 16.97 1.17
N ILE A 106 -2.85 15.87 0.90
CA ILE A 106 -4.28 15.75 1.13
C ILE A 106 -4.50 15.03 2.45
N ALA A 107 -5.04 15.74 3.43
CA ALA A 107 -5.31 15.18 4.77
C ALA A 107 -6.64 14.40 4.75
N CYS A 108 -6.61 13.15 4.28
CA CYS A 108 -7.78 12.26 4.31
C CYS A 108 -8.02 11.66 5.69
N ASP A 109 -6.97 11.54 6.51
CA ASP A 109 -7.04 11.14 7.91
C ASP A 109 -6.09 12.02 8.72
N SER A 110 -6.63 12.76 9.68
CA SER A 110 -5.86 13.66 10.54
C SER A 110 -4.89 12.92 11.48
N ALA A 111 -5.09 11.61 11.68
CA ALA A 111 -4.20 10.80 12.51
C ALA A 111 -2.88 10.43 11.80
N SER A 112 -2.80 10.58 10.49
CA SER A 112 -1.62 10.20 9.70
C SER A 112 -0.50 11.22 9.86
N ASN A 113 0.70 10.74 10.20
CA ASN A 113 1.90 11.56 10.34
C ASN A 113 3.00 11.15 9.37
N SER A 114 3.09 9.88 9.00
CA SER A 114 3.99 9.41 7.94
C SER A 114 3.24 8.51 6.97
N GLU A 115 3.78 8.34 5.77
CA GLU A 115 3.10 7.62 4.70
C GLU A 115 4.09 6.94 3.76
N LEU A 116 3.68 5.78 3.24
CA LEU A 116 4.42 5.09 2.17
C LEU A 116 3.41 4.72 1.09
N VAL A 117 3.69 5.12 -0.15
CA VAL A 117 2.83 4.83 -1.30
C VAL A 117 3.66 4.16 -2.39
N VAL A 118 3.24 2.96 -2.79
CA VAL A 118 3.90 2.18 -3.83
C VAL A 118 3.04 2.20 -5.09
N PRO A 119 3.57 2.63 -6.25
CA PRO A 119 2.82 2.58 -7.50
C PRO A 119 2.65 1.13 -7.96
N LEU A 120 1.49 0.82 -8.52
CA LEU A 120 1.16 -0.49 -9.07
C LEU A 120 1.15 -0.37 -10.58
N VAL A 121 2.15 -0.97 -11.22
CA VAL A 121 2.33 -0.91 -12.68
C VAL A 121 2.37 -2.34 -13.23
N SER A 122 1.57 -2.61 -14.26
CA SER A 122 1.51 -3.93 -14.89
C SER A 122 2.80 -4.27 -15.63
N SER A 123 2.96 -5.53 -16.03
CA SER A 123 4.07 -5.98 -16.86
C SER A 123 4.12 -5.26 -18.22
N LYS A 124 2.98 -4.70 -18.66
CA LYS A 124 2.89 -3.92 -19.90
C LYS A 124 3.14 -2.42 -19.70
N GLY A 125 3.48 -2.00 -18.49
CA GLY A 125 3.74 -0.60 -18.17
C GLY A 125 2.49 0.23 -17.90
N GLU A 126 1.33 -0.37 -17.72
CA GLU A 126 0.07 0.32 -17.44
C GLU A 126 -0.07 0.59 -15.94
N LEU A 127 -0.49 1.80 -15.59
CA LEU A 127 -0.78 2.16 -14.21
C LEU A 127 -2.08 1.49 -13.75
N ILE A 128 -1.99 0.65 -12.74
CA ILE A 128 -3.17 0.01 -12.11
C ILE A 128 -3.71 0.89 -10.99
N GLY A 129 -2.82 1.49 -10.22
CA GLY A 129 -3.15 2.32 -9.08
C GLY A 129 -1.98 2.45 -8.12
N VAL A 130 -2.27 2.57 -6.82
CA VAL A 130 -1.26 2.64 -5.77
C VAL A 130 -1.66 1.78 -4.57
N PHE A 131 -0.64 1.32 -3.84
CA PHE A 131 -0.78 0.68 -2.54
C PHE A 131 -0.30 1.68 -1.49
N ASP A 132 -1.21 2.10 -0.61
CA ASP A 132 -1.02 3.21 0.32
C ASP A 132 -1.05 2.73 1.77
N LEU A 133 -0.06 3.16 2.56
CA LEU A 133 0.03 2.86 3.98
C LEU A 133 0.28 4.16 4.75
N ASP A 134 -0.48 4.34 5.83
CA ASP A 134 -0.35 5.50 6.71
C ASP A 134 -0.04 5.06 8.13
N SER A 135 0.73 5.89 8.84
CA SER A 135 1.08 5.68 10.23
C SER A 135 0.84 6.94 11.06
N PRO A 136 0.37 6.80 12.32
CA PRO A 136 0.29 7.93 13.25
C PRO A 136 1.66 8.33 13.81
N VAL A 137 2.70 7.55 13.52
CA VAL A 137 4.07 7.81 13.98
C VAL A 137 4.86 8.50 12.86
N GLN A 138 5.58 9.56 13.19
CA GLN A 138 6.50 10.18 12.22
C GLN A 138 7.64 9.22 11.90
N ASP A 139 8.11 9.27 10.66
CA ASP A 139 9.24 8.46 10.17
C ASP A 139 9.09 6.96 10.47
N ARG A 140 7.85 6.45 10.36
CA ARG A 140 7.55 5.04 10.61
C ARG A 140 8.22 4.11 9.61
N PHE A 141 8.32 4.53 8.35
CA PHE A 141 8.78 3.69 7.25
C PHE A 141 10.25 3.97 6.93
N ASP A 142 11.09 2.95 7.04
CA ASP A 142 12.48 3.00 6.60
C ASP A 142 12.66 2.32 5.23
N VAL A 143 13.90 2.18 4.78
CA VAL A 143 14.21 1.57 3.48
C VAL A 143 13.82 0.09 3.46
N GLU A 144 13.91 -0.60 4.58
CA GLU A 144 13.53 -2.02 4.67
C GLU A 144 12.02 -2.19 4.57
N ASP A 145 11.23 -1.29 5.18
CA ASP A 145 9.78 -1.23 5.00
C ASP A 145 9.43 -0.99 3.53
N GLN A 146 10.11 -0.06 2.90
CA GLN A 146 9.88 0.25 1.48
C GLN A 146 10.12 -0.99 0.60
N HIS A 147 11.26 -1.66 0.75
CA HIS A 147 11.59 -2.84 -0.03
C HIS A 147 10.59 -3.98 0.22
N GLY A 148 10.22 -4.21 1.47
CA GLY A 148 9.28 -5.25 1.84
C GLY A 148 7.89 -5.01 1.26
N LEU A 149 7.41 -3.77 1.34
CA LEU A 149 6.07 -3.41 0.84
C LEU A 149 6.04 -3.32 -0.70
N GLU A 150 7.14 -2.92 -1.33
CA GLU A 150 7.27 -3.00 -2.78
C GLU A 150 7.17 -4.45 -3.28
N ALA A 151 7.75 -5.40 -2.55
CA ALA A 151 7.66 -6.83 -2.89
C ALA A 151 6.21 -7.35 -2.77
N ILE A 152 5.48 -6.93 -1.76
CA ILE A 152 4.07 -7.29 -1.58
C ILE A 152 3.22 -6.66 -2.68
N ALA A 153 3.46 -5.39 -3.03
CA ALA A 153 2.79 -4.72 -4.13
C ALA A 153 3.02 -5.46 -5.46
N ARG A 154 4.25 -5.93 -5.69
CA ARG A 154 4.59 -6.72 -6.87
C ARG A 154 3.83 -8.04 -6.89
N ALA A 155 3.72 -8.73 -5.74
CA ALA A 155 2.96 -9.97 -5.63
C ALA A 155 1.47 -9.74 -5.97
N PHE A 156 0.91 -8.59 -5.55
CA PHE A 156 -0.45 -8.21 -5.95
C PHE A 156 -0.57 -8.06 -7.47
N VAL A 157 0.31 -7.28 -8.09
CA VAL A 157 0.28 -7.06 -9.55
C VAL A 157 0.42 -8.38 -10.30
N GLU A 158 1.37 -9.22 -9.90
CA GLU A 158 1.59 -10.54 -10.51
C GLU A 158 0.36 -11.44 -10.38
N SER A 159 -0.40 -11.33 -9.30
CA SER A 159 -1.60 -12.13 -9.08
C SER A 159 -2.71 -11.83 -10.10
N LEU A 160 -2.70 -10.64 -10.70
CA LEU A 160 -3.70 -10.22 -11.68
C LEU A 160 -3.39 -10.72 -13.09
N GLU A 161 -2.18 -11.16 -13.32
CA GLU A 161 -1.67 -11.61 -14.63
C GLU A 161 -1.64 -13.15 -14.70
#